data_5cce5adb01167adf7a4afacb1ec2d5cf
#
_entry.id   5cce5adb01167adf7a4afacb1ec2d5cf
#
_cell.length_a   1.000
_cell.length_b   1.000
_cell.length_c   1.000
_cell.angle_alpha   90.00
_cell.angle_beta   90.00
_cell.angle_gamma   90.00
#
_symmetry.space_group_name_H-M   'P 1'
#
loop_
_entity.id
_entity.type
_entity.pdbx_description
1 polymer ?
#
loop_
_entity_poly.entity_id
_entity_poly.type
_entity_poly.pdbx_seq_one_letter_code
_entity_poly.pdbx_strand_id
1 'polypeptide(L)'
;SCTSGRNAFFTGMYPLRTGMIPPQLPGSPSYLRPGTPALARFLLDLGYNTGEFGKNHLGDHTDALPTAHGFQEYWGYLYHLDAMQGVSFPDINKTPTEQGIAPPCRNTPIPGLTEDPAAVDPKTTTCLTPPRPMLACTSSDGSPANQTCKDEGPLTLDRSKTIDEEISAKVIDFLDRNDPEK
;
A
#
# COMPACT_ATOMS: atom_id res chain seq x y z
N SER A 1 -5.50 -13.44 -9.78
CA SER A 1 -5.61 -11.98 -9.64
C SER A 1 -4.41 -11.42 -8.88
N CYS A 2 -4.21 -10.12 -8.95
CA CYS A 2 -3.10 -9.45 -8.26
C CYS A 2 -3.13 -9.71 -6.76
N THR A 3 -4.25 -9.44 -6.10
CA THR A 3 -4.42 -9.64 -4.66
C THR A 3 -4.15 -11.08 -4.24
N SER A 4 -4.78 -12.05 -4.92
CA SER A 4 -4.61 -13.48 -4.60
C SER A 4 -3.17 -13.95 -4.77
N GLY A 5 -2.52 -13.57 -5.88
CA GLY A 5 -1.14 -13.98 -6.14
C GLY A 5 -0.14 -13.35 -5.16
N ARG A 6 -0.30 -12.06 -4.85
CA ARG A 6 0.53 -11.37 -3.86
C ARG A 6 0.32 -11.92 -2.46
N ASN A 7 -0.93 -12.15 -2.07
CA ASN A 7 -1.23 -12.81 -0.80
C ASN A 7 -0.52 -14.18 -0.69
N ALA A 8 -0.65 -15.04 -1.72
CA ALA A 8 0.00 -16.33 -1.71
C ALA A 8 1.54 -16.23 -1.65
N PHE A 9 2.12 -15.27 -2.37
CA PHE A 9 3.57 -15.03 -2.36
C PHE A 9 4.07 -14.57 -0.99
N PHE A 10 3.41 -13.55 -0.40
CA PHE A 10 3.87 -12.99 0.87
C PHE A 10 3.60 -13.88 2.08
N THR A 11 2.50 -14.65 2.06
CA THR A 11 2.07 -15.41 3.25
C THR A 11 2.31 -16.92 3.15
N GLY A 12 2.56 -17.43 1.96
CA GLY A 12 2.58 -18.87 1.72
C GLY A 12 1.21 -19.54 1.81
N MET A 13 0.13 -18.75 1.98
CA MET A 13 -1.22 -19.29 2.19
C MET A 13 -2.09 -19.15 0.95
N TYR A 14 -2.92 -20.15 0.70
CA TYR A 14 -3.92 -20.06 -0.34
C TYR A 14 -4.92 -18.92 -0.07
N PRO A 15 -5.35 -18.18 -1.12
CA PRO A 15 -6.29 -17.07 -0.99
C PRO A 15 -7.63 -17.45 -0.33
N LEU A 16 -8.08 -18.70 -0.50
CA LEU A 16 -9.27 -19.22 0.19
C LEU A 16 -9.12 -19.21 1.71
N ARG A 17 -7.91 -19.45 2.23
CA ARG A 17 -7.66 -19.43 3.68
C ARG A 17 -7.65 -18.01 4.24
N THR A 18 -7.14 -17.05 3.50
CA THR A 18 -7.04 -15.64 3.92
C THR A 18 -8.28 -14.83 3.57
N GLY A 19 -9.16 -15.33 2.70
CA GLY A 19 -10.31 -14.61 2.18
C GLY A 19 -9.96 -13.58 1.08
N MET A 20 -8.70 -13.50 0.65
CA MET A 20 -8.22 -12.49 -0.31
C MET A 20 -8.29 -13.00 -1.75
N ILE A 21 -9.47 -13.42 -2.19
CA ILE A 21 -9.68 -14.05 -3.50
C ILE A 21 -9.80 -13.07 -4.66
N PRO A 22 -10.71 -12.07 -4.62
CA PRO A 22 -10.88 -11.14 -5.73
C PRO A 22 -9.80 -10.05 -5.70
N PRO A 23 -9.57 -9.38 -6.82
CA PRO A 23 -8.81 -8.13 -6.80
C PRO A 23 -9.49 -7.14 -5.87
N GLN A 24 -8.72 -6.57 -4.95
CA GLN A 24 -9.25 -5.59 -4.03
C GLN A 24 -9.14 -4.19 -4.64
N LEU A 25 -10.12 -3.37 -4.37
CA LEU A 25 -10.12 -1.95 -4.66
C LEU A 25 -9.86 -1.15 -3.37
N PRO A 26 -9.41 0.09 -3.47
CA PRO A 26 -9.24 0.96 -2.32
C PRO A 26 -10.51 1.02 -1.47
N GLY A 27 -10.34 0.96 -0.14
CA GLY A 27 -11.45 0.92 0.81
C GLY A 27 -12.16 -0.43 0.94
N SER A 28 -11.67 -1.48 0.30
CA SER A 28 -12.23 -2.82 0.44
C SER A 28 -12.16 -3.32 1.89
N PRO A 29 -13.21 -3.98 2.40
CA PRO A 29 -13.18 -4.62 3.71
C PRO A 29 -12.30 -5.87 3.76
N SER A 30 -11.84 -6.36 2.62
CA SER A 30 -10.94 -7.49 2.52
C SER A 30 -9.49 -6.99 2.39
N TYR A 31 -8.68 -7.26 3.39
CA TYR A 31 -7.28 -6.86 3.49
C TYR A 31 -6.48 -7.89 4.28
N LEU A 32 -5.17 -7.83 4.22
CA LEU A 32 -4.28 -8.71 4.98
C LEU A 32 -4.49 -8.45 6.48
N ARG A 33 -4.94 -9.49 7.20
CA ARG A 33 -5.35 -9.35 8.60
C ARG A 33 -4.15 -9.19 9.52
N PRO A 34 -4.31 -8.44 10.63
CA PRO A 34 -3.29 -8.35 11.67
C PRO A 34 -2.83 -9.73 12.14
N GLY A 35 -1.54 -9.86 12.37
CA GLY A 35 -0.95 -11.13 12.81
C GLY A 35 -0.85 -12.22 11.74
N THR A 36 -1.28 -11.95 10.50
CA THR A 36 -1.01 -12.87 9.39
C THR A 36 0.50 -12.95 9.14
N PRO A 37 1.13 -14.12 9.26
CA PRO A 37 2.56 -14.25 9.04
C PRO A 37 2.89 -13.99 7.57
N ALA A 38 3.89 -13.15 7.34
CA ALA A 38 4.41 -12.86 6.01
C ALA A 38 5.88 -13.25 5.92
N LEU A 39 6.35 -13.55 4.71
CA LEU A 39 7.74 -13.94 4.45
C LEU A 39 8.74 -12.95 5.05
N ALA A 40 8.46 -11.65 4.93
CA ALA A 40 9.32 -10.61 5.48
C ALA A 40 9.48 -10.73 7.01
N ARG A 41 8.45 -11.13 7.73
CA ARG A 41 8.54 -11.34 9.19
C ARG A 41 9.54 -12.43 9.54
N PHE A 42 9.49 -13.56 8.84
CA PHE A 42 10.43 -14.66 9.07
C PHE A 42 11.87 -14.27 8.72
N LEU A 43 12.06 -13.53 7.64
CA LEU A 43 13.39 -13.04 7.24
C LEU A 43 13.93 -12.01 8.23
N LEU A 44 13.11 -11.11 8.71
CA LEU A 44 13.49 -10.12 9.72
C LEU A 44 13.94 -10.80 11.02
N ASP A 45 13.22 -11.84 11.47
CA ASP A 45 13.56 -12.63 12.66
C ASP A 45 14.89 -13.40 12.50
N LEU A 46 15.32 -13.65 11.27
CA LEU A 46 16.62 -14.23 10.92
C LEU A 46 17.73 -13.18 10.74
N GLY A 47 17.44 -11.91 10.96
CA GLY A 47 18.41 -10.82 10.88
C GLY A 47 18.58 -10.19 9.51
N TYR A 48 17.68 -10.47 8.55
CA TYR A 48 17.68 -9.78 7.26
C TYR A 48 17.10 -8.39 7.39
N ASN A 49 17.65 -7.43 6.64
CA ASN A 49 16.96 -6.18 6.39
C ASN A 49 15.87 -6.39 5.33
N THR A 50 14.68 -5.86 5.59
CA THR A 50 13.51 -6.15 4.78
C THR A 50 12.88 -4.87 4.21
N GLY A 51 12.71 -4.82 2.88
CA GLY A 51 12.09 -3.70 2.17
C GLY A 51 11.12 -4.18 1.10
N GLU A 52 10.02 -3.46 0.92
CA GLU A 52 9.09 -3.64 -0.20
C GLU A 52 8.96 -2.33 -0.98
N PHE A 53 9.13 -2.40 -2.30
CA PHE A 53 9.12 -1.23 -3.18
C PHE A 53 8.15 -1.43 -4.33
N GLY A 54 7.27 -0.44 -4.55
CA GLY A 54 6.26 -0.47 -5.59
C GLY A 54 4.87 -0.84 -5.09
N LYS A 55 4.14 -1.64 -5.86
CA LYS A 55 2.75 -1.99 -5.58
C LYS A 55 2.63 -3.06 -4.50
N ASN A 56 1.81 -2.82 -3.47
CA ASN A 56 1.48 -3.84 -2.45
C ASN A 56 0.22 -4.67 -2.78
N HIS A 57 -0.95 -4.06 -2.86
CA HIS A 57 -2.27 -4.65 -3.18
C HIS A 57 -2.84 -5.64 -2.15
N LEU A 58 -2.53 -5.44 -0.88
CA LEU A 58 -3.03 -6.29 0.22
C LEU A 58 -3.89 -5.53 1.24
N GLY A 59 -4.28 -4.31 0.92
CA GLY A 59 -5.16 -3.46 1.71
C GLY A 59 -4.60 -2.08 1.97
N ASP A 60 -5.45 -1.19 2.49
CA ASP A 60 -5.12 0.19 2.83
C ASP A 60 -5.45 0.54 4.29
N HIS A 61 -5.67 -0.48 5.12
CA HIS A 61 -5.68 -0.34 6.56
C HIS A 61 -4.25 -0.20 7.10
N THR A 62 -4.10 0.54 8.18
CA THR A 62 -2.81 0.73 8.86
C THR A 62 -2.10 -0.59 9.19
N ASP A 63 -2.86 -1.56 9.65
CA ASP A 63 -2.39 -2.88 10.04
C ASP A 63 -2.25 -3.88 8.88
N ALA A 64 -2.57 -3.46 7.65
CA ALA A 64 -2.38 -4.23 6.43
C ALA A 64 -1.18 -3.75 5.59
N LEU A 65 -0.53 -2.67 6.00
CA LEU A 65 0.62 -2.13 5.29
C LEU A 65 1.84 -3.07 5.39
N PRO A 66 2.75 -3.04 4.43
CA PRO A 66 3.94 -3.89 4.46
C PRO A 66 4.73 -3.81 5.77
N THR A 67 4.88 -2.59 6.29
CA THR A 67 5.59 -2.35 7.56
C THR A 67 4.87 -2.85 8.81
N ALA A 68 3.63 -3.31 8.69
CA ALA A 68 2.92 -4.04 9.73
C ALA A 68 3.11 -5.58 9.65
N HIS A 69 3.77 -6.06 8.60
CA HIS A 69 3.93 -7.48 8.29
C HIS A 69 5.39 -7.91 8.10
N GLY A 70 6.32 -7.23 8.78
CA GLY A 70 7.72 -7.65 8.82
C GLY A 70 8.65 -6.89 7.88
N PHE A 71 8.15 -5.97 7.05
CA PHE A 71 9.03 -5.06 6.32
C PHE A 71 9.45 -3.89 7.20
N GLN A 72 10.73 -3.57 7.16
CA GLN A 72 11.28 -2.41 7.87
C GLN A 72 11.12 -1.12 7.05
N GLU A 73 11.04 -1.26 5.73
CA GLU A 73 10.85 -0.14 4.81
C GLU A 73 9.85 -0.48 3.73
N TYR A 74 8.99 0.46 3.42
CA TYR A 74 8.08 0.40 2.29
C TYR A 74 8.07 1.74 1.56
N TRP A 75 8.24 1.70 0.25
CA TRP A 75 8.01 2.86 -0.60
C TRP A 75 7.22 2.45 -1.84
N GLY A 76 6.03 3.01 -2.01
CA GLY A 76 5.22 2.59 -3.13
C GLY A 76 3.76 3.01 -3.08
N TYR A 77 2.93 2.24 -3.74
CA TYR A 77 1.50 2.49 -3.88
C TYR A 77 0.68 1.22 -3.59
N LEU A 78 -0.50 1.42 -3.02
CA LEU A 78 -1.24 0.32 -2.40
C LEU A 78 -2.06 -0.52 -3.39
N TYR A 79 -2.39 0.01 -4.58
CA TYR A 79 -3.24 -0.66 -5.57
C TYR A 79 -2.64 -0.58 -6.97
N HIS A 80 -3.30 -1.13 -7.99
CA HIS A 80 -2.84 -0.96 -9.38
C HIS A 80 -2.98 0.50 -9.85
N LEU A 81 -2.23 0.85 -10.89
CA LEU A 81 -2.11 2.24 -11.36
C LEU A 81 -3.48 2.89 -11.63
N ASP A 82 -4.38 2.19 -12.31
CA ASP A 82 -5.72 2.68 -12.61
C ASP A 82 -6.49 3.04 -11.34
N ALA A 83 -6.47 2.18 -10.32
CA ALA A 83 -7.17 2.43 -9.06
C ALA A 83 -6.52 3.56 -8.25
N MET A 84 -5.20 3.75 -8.38
CA MET A 84 -4.50 4.88 -7.76
C MET A 84 -4.88 6.21 -8.41
N GLN A 85 -5.15 6.20 -9.71
CA GLN A 85 -5.45 7.39 -10.52
C GLN A 85 -6.96 7.61 -10.73
N GLY A 86 -7.79 6.63 -10.41
CA GLY A 86 -9.22 6.68 -10.65
C GLY A 86 -9.65 6.42 -12.09
N VAL A 87 -8.75 5.90 -12.94
CA VAL A 87 -9.04 5.63 -14.37
C VAL A 87 -9.66 4.26 -14.62
N SER A 88 -9.85 3.43 -13.59
CA SER A 88 -10.55 2.14 -13.68
C SER A 88 -12.07 2.28 -13.92
N PHE A 89 -12.56 3.49 -14.15
CA PHE A 89 -13.98 3.79 -14.35
C PHE A 89 -14.28 3.94 -15.85
N PRO A 90 -15.51 3.62 -16.27
CA PRO A 90 -15.87 3.60 -17.67
C PRO A 90 -15.61 4.92 -18.42
N ASP A 91 -15.64 6.04 -17.73
CA ASP A 91 -15.32 7.34 -18.29
C ASP A 91 -14.12 7.96 -17.58
N ILE A 92 -12.96 7.87 -18.22
CA ILE A 92 -11.69 8.39 -17.67
C ILE A 92 -11.65 9.93 -17.57
N ASN A 93 -12.59 10.63 -18.20
CA ASN A 93 -12.70 12.08 -18.14
C ASN A 93 -13.59 12.56 -16.99
N LYS A 94 -14.22 11.63 -16.26
CA LYS A 94 -15.08 11.93 -15.11
C LYS A 94 -14.50 11.34 -13.83
N THR A 95 -14.68 12.08 -12.77
CA THR A 95 -14.36 11.57 -11.42
C THR A 95 -15.33 10.45 -11.01
N PRO A 96 -14.97 9.58 -10.07
CA PRO A 96 -15.89 8.58 -9.54
C PRO A 96 -17.21 9.17 -9.04
N THR A 97 -17.16 10.33 -8.40
CA THR A 97 -18.35 11.02 -7.88
C THR A 97 -19.29 11.48 -9.01
N GLU A 98 -18.74 12.00 -10.11
CA GLU A 98 -19.54 12.39 -11.28
C GLU A 98 -20.20 11.19 -11.97
N GLN A 99 -19.68 10.00 -11.78
CA GLN A 99 -20.25 8.74 -12.27
C GLN A 99 -21.19 8.07 -11.25
N GLY A 100 -21.46 8.72 -10.12
CA GLY A 100 -22.28 8.16 -9.05
C GLY A 100 -21.60 7.02 -8.28
N ILE A 101 -20.29 6.90 -8.41
CA ILE A 101 -19.50 5.88 -7.70
C ILE A 101 -18.97 6.53 -6.43
N ALA A 102 -19.32 5.96 -5.28
CA ALA A 102 -18.78 6.41 -4.00
C ALA A 102 -17.25 6.27 -4.01
N PRO A 103 -16.51 7.31 -3.63
CA PRO A 103 -15.05 7.19 -3.54
C PRO A 103 -14.70 6.11 -2.52
N PRO A 104 -13.68 5.29 -2.82
CA PRO A 104 -13.21 4.28 -1.87
C PRO A 104 -12.65 4.95 -0.62
N CYS A 105 -13.12 4.51 0.52
CA CYS A 105 -12.84 5.11 1.80
C CYS A 105 -11.87 4.26 2.62
N ARG A 106 -11.01 4.90 3.37
CA ARG A 106 -10.11 4.28 4.32
C ARG A 106 -10.74 4.27 5.70
N ASN A 107 -10.81 3.11 6.34
CA ASN A 107 -11.46 2.95 7.64
C ASN A 107 -10.53 3.28 8.82
N THR A 108 -9.23 3.38 8.59
CA THR A 108 -8.23 3.71 9.61
C THR A 108 -7.22 4.72 9.09
N PRO A 109 -6.86 5.74 9.87
CA PRO A 109 -5.78 6.66 9.50
C PRO A 109 -4.46 5.91 9.34
N ILE A 110 -3.68 6.25 8.34
CA ILE A 110 -2.27 5.82 8.26
C ILE A 110 -1.44 6.80 9.09
N PRO A 111 -0.64 6.32 10.04
CA PRO A 111 0.21 7.20 10.83
C PRO A 111 1.13 8.03 9.94
N GLY A 112 1.18 9.35 10.18
CA GLY A 112 2.00 10.28 9.41
C GLY A 112 1.36 10.81 8.12
N LEU A 113 0.21 10.28 7.67
CA LEU A 113 -0.58 10.90 6.63
C LEU A 113 -1.41 12.05 7.22
N THR A 114 -1.23 13.23 6.66
CA THR A 114 -2.17 14.33 6.89
C THR A 114 -3.47 13.99 6.19
N GLU A 115 -4.58 14.13 6.88
CA GLU A 115 -5.90 13.99 6.27
C GLU A 115 -6.03 15.00 5.12
N ASP A 116 -6.44 14.52 3.95
CA ASP A 116 -6.81 15.41 2.86
C ASP A 116 -8.04 16.20 3.30
N PRO A 117 -7.97 17.53 3.44
CA PRO A 117 -9.09 18.34 3.87
C PRO A 117 -10.28 18.33 2.89
N ALA A 118 -10.08 17.85 1.66
CA ALA A 118 -11.15 17.65 0.68
C ALA A 118 -11.87 16.30 0.86
N ALA A 119 -11.42 15.46 1.74
CA ALA A 119 -11.76 14.07 1.74
C ALA A 119 -12.68 13.67 2.85
N VAL A 120 -13.45 14.49 3.58
CA VAL A 120 -14.27 13.81 4.56
C VAL A 120 -15.31 14.60 5.33
N ASP A 121 -16.48 14.01 5.44
CA ASP A 121 -17.35 14.10 6.61
C ASP A 121 -16.71 13.29 7.77
N PRO A 122 -16.32 13.92 8.90
CA PRO A 122 -15.69 13.24 10.03
C PRO A 122 -16.58 12.19 10.71
N LYS A 123 -17.81 12.02 10.27
CA LYS A 123 -18.74 10.99 10.75
C LYS A 123 -18.74 9.73 9.90
N THR A 124 -18.11 9.75 8.78
CA THR A 124 -18.04 8.64 7.84
C THR A 124 -16.65 8.55 7.25
N THR A 125 -15.88 7.56 7.58
CA THR A 125 -14.66 7.08 6.90
C THR A 125 -13.86 8.07 6.07
N THR A 126 -12.56 8.18 6.33
CA THR A 126 -11.61 8.96 5.52
C THR A 126 -11.55 8.41 4.10
N CYS A 127 -12.02 9.18 3.13
CA CYS A 127 -11.98 8.79 1.73
C CYS A 127 -10.80 9.49 1.05
N LEU A 128 -9.92 8.75 0.42
CA LEU A 128 -8.90 9.31 -0.46
C LEU A 128 -9.43 9.37 -1.88
N THR A 129 -9.55 10.58 -2.41
CA THR A 129 -9.89 10.78 -3.82
C THR A 129 -8.68 10.52 -4.72
N PRO A 130 -8.85 9.98 -5.91
CA PRO A 130 -7.77 9.91 -6.89
C PRO A 130 -7.33 11.32 -7.35
N PRO A 131 -6.04 11.50 -7.71
CA PRO A 131 -4.98 10.51 -7.57
C PRO A 131 -4.56 10.29 -6.11
N ARG A 132 -4.37 9.01 -5.74
CA ARG A 132 -3.98 8.64 -4.37
C ARG A 132 -2.49 8.82 -4.15
N PRO A 133 -2.08 9.05 -2.90
CA PRO A 133 -0.67 9.24 -2.59
C PRO A 133 0.16 7.97 -2.73
N MET A 134 1.41 8.18 -3.08
CA MET A 134 2.49 7.26 -2.79
C MET A 134 2.80 7.32 -1.29
N LEU A 135 3.28 6.22 -0.73
CA LEU A 135 3.61 6.13 0.69
C LEU A 135 5.09 5.78 0.87
N ALA A 136 5.71 6.44 1.85
CA ALA A 136 6.97 6.01 2.43
C ALA A 136 6.71 5.61 3.88
N CYS A 137 6.85 4.33 4.20
CA CYS A 137 6.64 3.83 5.56
C CYS A 137 7.91 3.17 6.09
N THR A 138 8.12 3.30 7.39
CA THR A 138 9.20 2.61 8.12
C THR A 138 8.66 1.97 9.38
N SER A 139 9.30 0.88 9.80
CA SER A 139 9.07 0.24 11.10
C SER A 139 10.36 -0.40 11.57
N SER A 140 10.80 -0.12 12.77
CA SER A 140 12.07 -0.66 13.30
C SER A 140 12.03 -2.17 13.49
N ASP A 141 10.86 -2.74 13.73
CA ASP A 141 10.65 -4.15 14.03
C ASP A 141 9.62 -4.83 13.11
N GLY A 142 9.19 -4.15 12.04
CA GLY A 142 8.19 -4.68 11.12
C GLY A 142 6.81 -4.89 11.75
N SER A 143 6.48 -4.11 12.78
CA SER A 143 5.19 -4.16 13.47
C SER A 143 4.37 -2.88 13.28
N PRO A 144 3.04 -2.94 13.37
CA PRO A 144 2.19 -1.76 13.25
C PRO A 144 2.38 -0.77 14.40
N ALA A 145 2.87 -1.22 15.56
CA ALA A 145 3.09 -0.37 16.74
C ALA A 145 4.24 0.64 16.53
N ASN A 146 5.25 0.25 15.76
CA ASN A 146 6.44 1.05 15.48
C ASN A 146 6.45 1.60 14.05
N GLN A 147 5.30 1.55 13.38
CA GLN A 147 5.15 2.01 12.01
C GLN A 147 4.94 3.52 11.94
N THR A 148 5.66 4.15 11.02
CA THR A 148 5.45 5.55 10.62
C THR A 148 5.35 5.63 9.12
N CYS A 149 4.36 6.37 8.62
CA CYS A 149 4.17 6.58 7.18
C CYS A 149 4.12 8.06 6.84
N LYS A 150 4.63 8.39 5.67
CA LYS A 150 4.64 9.74 5.09
C LYS A 150 3.97 9.68 3.72
N ASP A 151 3.21 10.71 3.41
CA ASP A 151 2.72 10.99 2.07
C ASP A 151 3.86 11.50 1.17
N GLU A 152 4.11 10.82 0.07
CA GLU A 152 5.12 11.17 -0.94
C GLU A 152 4.51 11.85 -2.18
N GLY A 153 3.31 12.37 -2.01
CA GLY A 153 2.55 13.04 -3.07
C GLY A 153 1.75 12.10 -3.96
N PRO A 154 0.86 12.65 -4.77
CA PRO A 154 -0.08 11.88 -5.55
C PRO A 154 0.59 11.09 -6.69
N LEU A 155 0.08 9.90 -6.96
CA LEU A 155 0.43 9.13 -8.15
C LEU A 155 -0.42 9.60 -9.33
N THR A 156 -0.01 10.68 -9.96
CA THR A 156 -0.68 11.25 -11.14
C THR A 156 -0.39 10.44 -12.41
N LEU A 157 -1.16 10.68 -13.48
CA LEU A 157 -0.88 10.08 -14.79
C LEU A 157 0.53 10.42 -15.31
N ASP A 158 1.00 11.66 -15.07
CA ASP A 158 2.35 12.04 -15.48
C ASP A 158 3.42 11.33 -14.65
N ARG A 159 3.25 11.24 -13.32
CA ARG A 159 4.16 10.52 -12.45
C ARG A 159 4.21 9.03 -12.77
N SER A 160 3.09 8.43 -13.17
CA SER A 160 3.04 7.01 -13.53
C SER A 160 3.91 6.63 -14.73
N LYS A 161 4.30 7.60 -15.57
CA LYS A 161 5.18 7.38 -16.72
C LYS A 161 6.62 7.09 -16.31
N THR A 162 7.03 7.55 -15.13
CA THR A 162 8.40 7.43 -14.59
C THR A 162 8.43 6.72 -13.23
N ILE A 163 7.34 6.10 -12.83
CA ILE A 163 7.25 5.48 -11.50
C ILE A 163 8.22 4.31 -11.32
N ASP A 164 8.54 3.60 -12.41
CA ASP A 164 9.49 2.49 -12.35
C ASP A 164 10.91 2.97 -12.10
N GLU A 165 11.28 4.16 -12.59
CA GLU A 165 12.57 4.81 -12.28
C GLU A 165 12.63 5.23 -10.81
N GLU A 166 11.54 5.80 -10.26
CA GLU A 166 11.48 6.13 -8.84
C GLU A 166 11.61 4.87 -7.97
N ILE A 167 10.87 3.81 -8.30
CA ILE A 167 10.95 2.53 -7.58
C ILE A 167 12.37 1.96 -7.65
N SER A 168 12.98 1.94 -8.84
CA SER A 168 14.32 1.41 -9.04
C SER A 168 15.37 2.19 -8.22
N ALA A 169 15.27 3.52 -8.18
CA ALA A 169 16.15 4.36 -7.37
C ALA A 169 16.02 4.04 -5.86
N LYS A 170 14.79 3.81 -5.37
CA LYS A 170 14.56 3.43 -3.98
C LYS A 170 15.10 2.05 -3.63
N VAL A 171 14.97 1.08 -4.55
CA VAL A 171 15.56 -0.26 -4.39
C VAL A 171 17.07 -0.17 -4.31
N ILE A 172 17.71 0.57 -5.23
CA ILE A 172 19.16 0.73 -5.26
C ILE A 172 19.67 1.40 -3.96
N ASP A 173 19.02 2.48 -3.54
CA ASP A 173 19.33 3.16 -2.27
C ASP A 173 19.21 2.21 -1.07
N PHE A 174 18.15 1.39 -1.01
CA PHE A 174 18.00 0.40 0.05
C PHE A 174 19.13 -0.63 0.04
N LEU A 175 19.49 -1.17 -1.12
CA LEU A 175 20.57 -2.14 -1.25
C LEU A 175 21.91 -1.52 -0.85
N ASP A 176 22.20 -0.30 -1.32
CA ASP A 176 23.44 0.42 -1.02
C ASP A 176 23.62 0.71 0.48
N ARG A 177 22.54 1.05 1.17
CA ARG A 177 22.55 1.30 2.63
C ARG A 177 22.68 0.02 3.46
N ASN A 178 22.36 -1.12 2.89
CA ASN A 178 22.35 -2.42 3.57
C ASN A 178 23.45 -3.34 3.03
N ASP A 179 24.38 -2.83 2.25
CA ASP A 179 25.52 -3.58 1.74
C ASP A 179 26.52 -3.86 2.90
N PRO A 180 26.78 -5.12 3.26
CA PRO A 180 27.71 -5.45 4.33
C PRO A 180 29.18 -5.13 4.00
N GLU A 181 29.48 -4.81 2.73
CA GLU A 181 30.84 -4.45 2.28
C GLU A 181 31.10 -2.95 2.29
N LYS A 182 30.09 -2.14 2.62
CA LYS A 182 30.17 -0.68 2.79
C LYS A 182 30.11 -0.28 4.25
#